data_fbfcfa3f3cc1c86331d14ae34a62c6e2
#
_entry.id   fbfcfa3f3cc1c86331d14ae34a62c6e2
#
_cell.length_a   1.000
_cell.length_b   1.000
_cell.length_c   1.000
_cell.angle_alpha   90.00
_cell.angle_beta   90.00
_cell.angle_gamma   90.00
#
_symmetry.space_group_name_H-M   'P 1'
#
loop_
_entity.id
_entity.type
_entity.pdbx_description
1 polymer ?
#
loop_
_entity_poly.entity_id
_entity_poly.type
_entity_poly.pdbx_seq_one_letter_code
_entity_poly.pdbx_strand_id
1 'polypeptide(L)'
;MSQGQPYPPQQPYQQPQYGQQASYGQQPQYGQQPYGQQQQPQYGQQQQPSYGQQPQYGQQGQYGQQPQYGQQDPYAQAGWQQQGPEGFGPAEPAKKSRKGWIIAIASALAVVLLGGGAVWAVGAIGGGGTQPHEVLPASSIAYVRLDLDPAANQKVALFQIARKFTVTKDTFRGEDPRQALFNLTKDAGLSKVDFAKDVDPWLGSRIGLAVVPSGGKEPDFAVAVQVKDEAQAKAGIKKLMGKEEFGLSFRDDYALVTSSQTLADKYAAETTSLADNADFNDDVNAIGEQGVLSFWAHLGKVGELAVTDKSSEQAKALEQVKNARFAGALRFDSAYAELAGVIRGADGMVEGDLEKTNLAALPASTAGALSYSGLDQIITKKWAEIEQSAAASPAGAQFKQFIDQAKQTYGLQLPDDLATILGKNLTIAVDAQGLDSDKIKGGVRVMTDPAKAQAVVDKIEKAMTSSGQPAPQLAKVAGDGTFTVATTDEYAKALAAEGTLGDSQTFQDAVPDADEATYAVFVDLDKVEKYYLASMEGDDKANAQVLRAIGLSGKQTATEANFSLRVLFN
;
A
#
# COMPACT_ATOMS: atom_id res chain seq x y z
N MET A 1 23.63 -12.54 -62.38
CA MET A 1 22.59 -12.21 -63.37
C MET A 1 21.25 -12.64 -62.76
N SER A 2 20.49 -11.74 -62.28
CA SER A 2 19.05 -11.75 -62.26
C SER A 2 18.57 -10.44 -61.64
N GLN A 3 17.71 -9.82 -62.39
CA GLN A 3 17.30 -8.42 -62.41
C GLN A 3 16.41 -8.05 -61.22
N GLY A 4 16.64 -6.83 -60.73
CA GLY A 4 15.75 -6.15 -59.79
C GLY A 4 14.46 -5.64 -60.46
N GLN A 5 13.40 -5.62 -59.73
CA GLN A 5 12.18 -4.93 -60.13
C GLN A 5 11.99 -3.66 -59.27
N PRO A 6 11.50 -2.55 -59.85
CA PRO A 6 11.44 -1.25 -59.21
C PRO A 6 10.13 -1.05 -58.41
N TYR A 7 10.23 -0.34 -57.31
CA TYR A 7 9.12 0.15 -56.47
C TYR A 7 8.28 1.24 -57.18
N PRO A 8 6.96 1.28 -57.02
CA PRO A 8 6.13 2.36 -57.51
C PRO A 8 6.22 3.63 -56.65
N PRO A 9 6.02 4.81 -57.22
CA PRO A 9 6.20 6.08 -56.53
C PRO A 9 5.06 6.43 -55.58
N GLN A 10 5.43 7.04 -54.43
CA GLN A 10 4.53 7.57 -53.43
C GLN A 10 3.86 8.87 -53.94
N GLN A 11 2.56 8.99 -53.77
CA GLN A 11 1.79 10.21 -54.02
C GLN A 11 1.85 11.13 -52.79
N PRO A 12 1.85 12.46 -52.97
CA PRO A 12 1.95 13.41 -51.88
C PRO A 12 0.59 13.66 -51.19
N TYR A 13 0.63 13.74 -49.87
CA TYR A 13 -0.50 14.11 -48.99
C TYR A 13 -0.90 15.55 -49.23
N GLN A 14 -2.16 15.79 -49.55
CA GLN A 14 -2.80 17.13 -49.60
C GLN A 14 -3.28 17.51 -48.20
N GLN A 15 -2.88 18.67 -47.74
CA GLN A 15 -3.42 19.35 -46.56
C GLN A 15 -4.81 19.93 -46.85
N PRO A 16 -5.77 19.89 -45.92
CA PRO A 16 -6.99 20.67 -46.04
C PRO A 16 -6.74 22.12 -45.55
N GLN A 17 -7.13 23.06 -46.38
CA GLN A 17 -7.13 24.52 -46.17
C GLN A 17 -8.22 24.95 -45.17
N TYR A 18 -7.83 25.88 -44.33
CA TYR A 18 -8.76 26.70 -43.53
C TYR A 18 -9.61 27.61 -44.39
N GLY A 19 -10.90 27.57 -44.23
CA GLY A 19 -11.90 28.50 -44.79
C GLY A 19 -12.48 29.43 -43.74
N GLN A 20 -12.51 30.67 -44.08
CA GLN A 20 -12.77 31.93 -43.38
C GLN A 20 -14.12 32.07 -42.70
N GLN A 21 -14.10 32.87 -41.64
CA GLN A 21 -15.08 33.77 -41.00
C GLN A 21 -16.41 34.05 -41.71
N ALA A 22 -17.50 34.02 -40.97
CA ALA A 22 -18.65 34.91 -41.14
C ALA A 22 -19.16 35.36 -39.76
N SER A 23 -19.45 36.66 -39.72
CA SER A 23 -19.75 37.50 -38.58
C SER A 23 -21.25 37.75 -38.38
N TYR A 24 -21.57 38.23 -37.16
CA TYR A 24 -22.71 39.05 -36.71
C TYR A 24 -24.09 38.43 -36.56
N GLY A 25 -24.64 38.64 -35.38
CA GLY A 25 -26.05 38.57 -35.03
C GLY A 25 -26.32 38.81 -33.55
N GLN A 26 -26.32 40.06 -33.17
CA GLN A 26 -27.15 40.83 -32.22
C GLN A 26 -27.87 40.14 -31.05
N GLN A 27 -27.60 40.71 -29.87
CA GLN A 27 -28.43 40.68 -28.65
C GLN A 27 -29.81 41.33 -28.85
N PRO A 28 -30.78 41.03 -28.01
CA PRO A 28 -31.55 42.10 -27.39
C PRO A 28 -31.51 42.11 -25.87
N GLN A 29 -31.44 43.32 -25.39
CA GLN A 29 -31.48 43.81 -24.04
C GLN A 29 -32.94 44.12 -23.65
N TYR A 30 -33.18 44.29 -22.35
CA TYR A 30 -34.26 44.93 -21.60
C TYR A 30 -35.22 44.04 -20.80
N GLY A 31 -35.26 44.42 -19.52
CA GLY A 31 -36.37 44.22 -18.61
C GLY A 31 -35.96 44.46 -17.15
N GLN A 32 -35.93 45.78 -16.76
CA GLN A 32 -35.79 46.23 -15.36
C GLN A 32 -37.08 46.09 -14.58
N GLN A 33 -37.00 45.65 -13.35
CA GLN A 33 -37.65 45.97 -12.05
C GLN A 33 -39.09 46.58 -12.04
N PRO A 34 -39.89 46.54 -10.91
CA PRO A 34 -39.49 46.97 -9.56
C PRO A 34 -40.18 46.30 -8.34
N TYR A 35 -39.54 46.55 -7.16
CA TYR A 35 -40.09 46.77 -5.79
C TYR A 35 -41.37 46.07 -5.28
N GLY A 36 -41.25 45.43 -4.14
CA GLY A 36 -42.33 45.18 -3.18
C GLY A 36 -41.78 44.92 -1.78
N GLN A 37 -41.81 45.96 -0.93
CA GLN A 37 -41.49 45.91 0.51
C GLN A 37 -42.64 45.32 1.34
N GLN A 38 -42.27 45.02 2.62
CA GLN A 38 -43.11 44.81 3.84
C GLN A 38 -43.39 43.36 4.22
N GLN A 39 -43.27 42.85 5.43
CA GLN A 39 -43.16 43.46 6.78
C GLN A 39 -42.68 42.33 7.72
N GLN A 40 -41.89 42.71 8.73
CA GLN A 40 -41.68 41.90 9.96
C GLN A 40 -42.95 42.03 10.86
N PRO A 41 -43.15 41.11 11.77
CA PRO A 41 -43.27 41.52 13.15
C PRO A 41 -42.38 40.78 14.14
N GLN A 42 -41.96 41.54 15.06
CA GLN A 42 -41.09 41.37 16.21
C GLN A 42 -41.93 40.82 17.41
N TYR A 43 -41.23 40.40 18.46
CA TYR A 43 -41.57 40.07 19.86
C TYR A 43 -41.64 38.57 20.20
N GLY A 44 -40.78 38.14 21.09
CA GLY A 44 -40.89 37.98 22.51
C GLY A 44 -39.61 37.41 23.15
N GLN A 45 -38.97 38.26 23.95
CA GLN A 45 -37.98 37.90 24.96
C GLN A 45 -38.63 37.17 26.14
N GLN A 46 -37.89 36.29 26.81
CA GLN A 46 -37.75 36.05 28.25
C GLN A 46 -37.19 34.67 28.48
N GLN A 47 -36.28 34.33 29.29
CA GLN A 47 -35.47 34.85 30.41
C GLN A 47 -34.59 33.69 30.84
N GLN A 48 -33.32 33.93 31.10
CA GLN A 48 -32.48 33.06 31.91
C GLN A 48 -32.89 33.19 33.38
N PRO A 49 -32.60 32.19 34.21
CA PRO A 49 -31.77 32.50 35.34
C PRO A 49 -30.60 31.55 35.56
N SER A 50 -29.59 32.16 36.12
CA SER A 50 -28.29 31.69 36.49
C SER A 50 -28.23 31.08 37.90
N TYR A 51 -27.05 30.47 38.19
CA TYR A 51 -26.41 30.19 39.47
C TYR A 51 -26.69 28.89 40.20
N GLY A 52 -25.57 28.24 40.55
CA GLY A 52 -25.46 27.39 41.71
C GLY A 52 -24.27 26.39 41.65
N GLN A 53 -23.08 26.85 41.93
CA GLN A 53 -22.00 26.36 42.80
C GLN A 53 -21.90 24.87 43.12
N GLN A 54 -20.64 24.37 43.00
CA GLN A 54 -20.11 23.17 43.68
C GLN A 54 -20.26 23.27 45.21
N PRO A 55 -20.26 22.11 45.87
CA PRO A 55 -19.23 21.89 46.88
C PRO A 55 -18.57 20.50 46.86
N GLN A 56 -17.45 20.49 47.52
CA GLN A 56 -16.38 19.53 47.70
C GLN A 56 -16.63 18.60 48.90
N TYR A 57 -15.97 17.43 48.92
CA TYR A 57 -15.60 16.53 50.02
C TYR A 57 -16.63 15.59 50.67
N GLY A 58 -16.17 14.34 50.81
CA GLY A 58 -16.57 13.46 51.90
C GLY A 58 -16.40 11.97 51.65
N GLN A 59 -15.44 11.40 52.29
CA GLN A 59 -14.97 10.04 52.48
C GLN A 59 -16.01 8.96 52.85
N GLN A 60 -15.65 7.69 52.48
CA GLN A 60 -15.76 6.41 53.22
C GLN A 60 -17.14 5.84 53.60
N GLY A 61 -17.25 4.53 53.29
CA GLY A 61 -18.12 3.61 54.03
C GLY A 61 -18.63 2.43 53.21
N GLN A 62 -17.99 1.40 53.10
CA GLN A 62 -18.08 -0.04 53.43
C GLN A 62 -19.46 -0.74 53.44
N TYR A 63 -19.50 -1.93 52.84
CA TYR A 63 -20.34 -3.14 53.00
C TYR A 63 -21.76 -3.21 52.42
N GLY A 64 -21.97 -4.27 51.58
CA GLY A 64 -23.16 -5.09 51.73
C GLY A 64 -23.80 -5.63 50.45
N GLN A 65 -23.43 -6.89 50.08
CA GLN A 65 -24.30 -7.97 49.56
C GLN A 65 -25.06 -7.85 48.22
N GLN A 66 -24.79 -8.83 47.36
CA GLN A 66 -25.56 -9.41 46.27
C GLN A 66 -26.98 -9.88 46.65
N PRO A 67 -27.81 -10.48 45.71
CA PRO A 67 -27.78 -10.54 44.24
C PRO A 67 -29.17 -10.26 43.63
N GLN A 68 -29.28 -9.98 42.32
CA GLN A 68 -30.48 -10.37 41.58
C GLN A 68 -30.21 -10.59 40.08
N TYR A 69 -30.64 -11.76 39.61
CA TYR A 69 -30.61 -12.28 38.24
C TYR A 69 -31.37 -11.36 37.28
N GLY A 70 -30.75 -11.05 36.14
CA GLY A 70 -31.36 -10.46 34.96
C GLY A 70 -30.71 -11.07 33.71
N GLN A 71 -31.52 -11.70 32.88
CA GLN A 71 -31.17 -12.37 31.63
C GLN A 71 -30.33 -11.48 30.71
N GLN A 72 -29.22 -11.99 30.25
CA GLN A 72 -28.41 -11.37 29.18
C GLN A 72 -28.70 -12.06 27.87
N ASP A 73 -29.15 -11.29 26.89
CA ASP A 73 -29.20 -11.68 25.49
C ASP A 73 -27.78 -11.92 24.94
N PRO A 74 -27.52 -13.03 24.22
CA PRO A 74 -26.18 -13.39 23.74
C PRO A 74 -25.72 -12.69 22.45
N TYR A 75 -26.42 -11.72 21.94
CA TYR A 75 -26.09 -11.08 20.65
C TYR A 75 -25.91 -9.56 20.76
N ALA A 76 -24.89 -9.13 21.50
CA ALA A 76 -24.45 -7.74 21.39
C ALA A 76 -22.93 -7.64 21.52
N GLN A 77 -22.29 -7.24 20.43
CA GLN A 77 -20.96 -6.66 20.34
C GLN A 77 -19.75 -7.58 20.54
N ALA A 78 -19.38 -8.30 19.48
CA ALA A 78 -17.98 -8.46 19.17
C ALA A 78 -17.52 -7.20 18.39
N GLY A 79 -17.25 -6.13 19.11
CA GLY A 79 -16.52 -4.98 18.58
C GLY A 79 -15.09 -5.40 18.32
N TRP A 80 -14.71 -5.44 17.05
CA TRP A 80 -13.33 -5.53 16.63
C TRP A 80 -12.62 -4.22 17.02
N GLN A 81 -12.09 -4.16 18.24
CA GLN A 81 -11.03 -3.22 18.53
C GLN A 81 -9.79 -3.74 17.79
N GLN A 82 -9.45 -3.07 16.70
CA GLN A 82 -8.16 -3.14 16.06
C GLN A 82 -7.07 -2.76 17.08
N GLN A 83 -6.47 -3.75 17.72
CA GLN A 83 -5.09 -3.63 18.16
C GLN A 83 -4.24 -3.96 16.93
N GLY A 84 -3.84 -2.90 16.20
CA GLY A 84 -2.74 -2.99 15.27
C GLY A 84 -1.47 -3.39 16.02
N PRO A 85 -0.47 -3.98 15.34
CA PRO A 85 0.78 -4.35 15.99
C PRO A 85 1.37 -3.08 16.64
N GLU A 86 1.62 -3.15 17.94
CA GLU A 86 2.32 -2.11 18.69
C GLU A 86 3.73 -1.96 18.10
N GLY A 87 3.91 -0.95 17.26
CA GLY A 87 5.18 -0.66 16.57
C GLY A 87 5.18 0.66 15.82
N PHE A 88 4.02 1.25 15.52
CA PHE A 88 3.90 2.54 14.84
C PHE A 88 2.91 3.49 15.55
N GLY A 89 3.04 3.62 16.86
CA GLY A 89 2.46 4.74 17.60
C GLY A 89 3.28 6.02 17.34
N PRO A 90 2.69 7.25 17.45
CA PRO A 90 3.47 8.47 17.39
C PRO A 90 4.53 8.40 18.48
N ALA A 91 5.80 8.45 18.05
CA ALA A 91 6.94 8.43 18.96
C ALA A 91 6.81 9.57 19.97
N GLU A 92 6.90 9.26 21.27
CA GLU A 92 7.12 10.27 22.29
C GLU A 92 8.32 11.15 21.88
N PRO A 93 8.29 12.47 22.17
CA PRO A 93 9.37 13.36 21.78
C PRO A 93 10.67 12.88 22.42
N ALA A 94 11.46 12.16 21.64
CA ALA A 94 12.77 11.68 22.03
C ALA A 94 13.64 12.88 22.40
N LYS A 95 14.39 12.76 23.48
CA LYS A 95 15.46 13.69 23.87
C LYS A 95 16.27 14.03 22.62
N LYS A 96 16.46 15.34 22.34
CA LYS A 96 17.19 15.89 21.19
C LYS A 96 18.45 15.08 20.89
N SER A 97 18.36 14.11 20.00
CA SER A 97 19.53 13.44 19.46
C SER A 97 20.11 14.33 18.37
N ARG A 98 21.44 14.33 18.21
CA ARG A 98 22.18 15.06 17.15
C ARG A 98 21.76 14.68 15.73
N LYS A 99 20.84 13.72 15.57
CA LYS A 99 20.36 13.16 14.29
C LYS A 99 18.89 13.53 13.98
N GLY A 100 18.29 14.50 14.71
CA GLY A 100 16.87 14.85 14.57
C GLY A 100 16.46 15.27 13.14
N TRP A 101 17.35 15.90 12.38
CA TRP A 101 17.12 16.30 11.01
C TRP A 101 17.08 15.11 10.04
N ILE A 102 17.87 14.06 10.27
CA ILE A 102 17.86 12.82 9.47
C ILE A 102 16.51 12.13 9.66
N ILE A 103 16.02 12.09 10.91
CA ILE A 103 14.70 11.58 11.24
C ILE A 103 13.62 12.43 10.55
N ALA A 104 13.80 13.76 10.50
CA ALA A 104 12.86 14.66 9.81
C ALA A 104 12.84 14.41 8.29
N ILE A 105 14.00 14.22 7.64
CA ILE A 105 14.05 13.85 6.21
C ILE A 105 13.51 12.45 5.97
N ALA A 106 13.88 11.47 6.78
CA ALA A 106 13.34 10.11 6.70
C ALA A 106 11.84 10.08 6.99
N SER A 107 11.36 10.90 7.95
CA SER A 107 9.93 11.05 8.23
C SER A 107 9.20 11.78 7.11
N ALA A 108 9.79 12.80 6.49
CA ALA A 108 9.22 13.47 5.32
C ALA A 108 9.11 12.51 4.13
N LEU A 109 10.13 11.68 3.90
CA LEU A 109 10.09 10.59 2.92
C LEU A 109 9.06 9.52 3.30
N ALA A 110 8.94 9.17 4.58
CA ALA A 110 7.94 8.22 5.10
C ALA A 110 6.51 8.80 5.03
N VAL A 111 6.31 10.09 5.28
CA VAL A 111 5.01 10.77 5.12
C VAL A 111 4.60 10.80 3.65
N VAL A 112 5.53 10.95 2.73
CA VAL A 112 5.28 10.79 1.28
C VAL A 112 4.88 9.35 0.95
N LEU A 113 5.46 8.36 1.64
CA LEU A 113 5.14 6.93 1.47
C LEU A 113 3.80 6.51 2.09
N LEU A 114 3.43 7.07 3.26
CA LEU A 114 2.31 6.61 4.08
C LEU A 114 1.14 7.59 4.12
N GLY A 115 1.36 8.85 3.82
CA GLY A 115 0.45 9.97 4.14
C GLY A 115 -0.34 10.54 3.00
N GLY A 116 -0.38 9.93 1.85
CA GLY A 116 -1.22 10.44 0.77
C GLY A 116 -0.44 10.80 -0.49
N GLY A 117 -1.03 10.40 -1.55
CA GLY A 117 -0.74 10.59 -2.93
C GLY A 117 0.32 11.61 -3.27
N ALA A 118 1.50 11.12 -3.49
CA ALA A 118 2.59 11.92 -4.06
C ALA A 118 2.14 12.50 -5.39
N VAL A 119 2.36 13.78 -5.55
CA VAL A 119 2.06 14.47 -6.79
C VAL A 119 3.24 15.28 -7.25
N TRP A 120 3.63 15.12 -8.51
CA TRP A 120 4.78 15.77 -9.14
C TRP A 120 4.50 16.25 -10.57
N ALA A 121 5.01 17.34 -10.96
CA ALA A 121 4.86 17.84 -12.31
C ALA A 121 6.01 18.54 -12.99
N VAL A 122 5.98 18.30 -14.23
CA VAL A 122 6.48 18.94 -15.46
C VAL A 122 7.68 19.87 -15.40
N GLY A 123 8.75 19.38 -15.94
CA GLY A 123 9.89 20.12 -16.46
C GLY A 123 10.83 19.17 -17.19
N ALA A 124 11.14 19.46 -18.43
CA ALA A 124 12.16 18.90 -19.31
C ALA A 124 12.33 17.36 -19.38
N ILE A 125 12.31 16.86 -20.59
CA ILE A 125 12.68 15.50 -21.00
C ILE A 125 14.11 15.23 -20.55
N GLY A 126 14.30 14.37 -19.55
CA GLY A 126 15.63 14.01 -19.07
C GLY A 126 15.66 12.91 -18.05
N GLY A 127 15.50 11.66 -18.46
CA GLY A 127 15.80 10.47 -17.63
C GLY A 127 17.28 10.10 -17.58
N GLY A 128 18.19 10.94 -18.08
CA GLY A 128 19.63 10.71 -18.10
C GLY A 128 20.36 11.45 -16.99
N GLY A 129 21.56 11.00 -16.62
CA GLY A 129 22.44 11.58 -15.61
C GLY A 129 22.67 10.64 -14.43
N THR A 130 23.66 10.98 -13.62
CA THR A 130 24.11 10.21 -12.44
C THR A 130 22.95 9.92 -11.49
N GLN A 131 22.87 8.70 -11.00
CA GLN A 131 21.85 8.28 -10.04
C GLN A 131 22.39 8.41 -8.61
N PRO A 132 21.54 8.66 -7.58
CA PRO A 132 22.02 8.80 -6.20
C PRO A 132 22.81 7.58 -5.69
N HIS A 133 22.47 6.36 -6.13
CA HIS A 133 23.18 5.15 -5.72
C HIS A 133 24.59 5.05 -6.31
N GLU A 134 24.93 5.83 -7.34
CA GLU A 134 26.29 5.88 -7.93
C GLU A 134 27.26 6.70 -7.07
N VAL A 135 26.74 7.51 -6.14
CA VAL A 135 27.54 8.35 -5.24
C VAL A 135 27.43 7.97 -3.76
N LEU A 136 26.45 7.12 -3.42
CA LEU A 136 26.25 6.64 -2.04
C LEU A 136 27.13 5.43 -1.73
N PRO A 137 27.51 5.20 -0.45
CA PRO A 137 28.47 4.16 -0.06
C PRO A 137 28.05 2.75 -0.49
N ALA A 138 29.00 1.96 -1.00
CA ALA A 138 28.81 0.56 -1.36
C ALA A 138 28.34 -0.33 -0.18
N SER A 139 28.68 0.06 1.04
CA SER A 139 28.30 -0.62 2.29
C SER A 139 26.90 -0.32 2.77
N SER A 140 26.09 0.43 2.02
CA SER A 140 24.69 0.73 2.36
C SER A 140 23.87 -0.55 2.51
N ILE A 141 23.01 -0.58 3.52
CA ILE A 141 22.10 -1.71 3.81
C ILE A 141 20.63 -1.37 3.56
N ALA A 142 20.33 -0.11 3.37
CA ALA A 142 19.03 0.36 2.86
C ALA A 142 19.24 1.62 2.04
N TYR A 143 18.35 1.82 1.09
CA TYR A 143 18.38 2.92 0.13
C TYR A 143 16.98 3.35 -0.24
N VAL A 144 16.77 4.65 -0.38
CA VAL A 144 15.55 5.25 -0.93
C VAL A 144 15.95 6.29 -1.96
N ARG A 145 15.29 6.28 -3.11
CA ARG A 145 15.45 7.28 -4.18
C ARG A 145 14.12 7.98 -4.43
N LEU A 146 14.17 9.28 -4.46
CA LEU A 146 13.08 10.15 -4.91
C LEU A 146 13.50 10.85 -6.19
N ASP A 147 12.74 10.66 -7.28
CA ASP A 147 12.93 11.37 -8.54
C ASP A 147 11.93 12.54 -8.60
N LEU A 148 12.47 13.74 -8.50
CA LEU A 148 11.73 14.98 -8.57
C LEU A 148 11.41 15.39 -10.03
N ASP A 149 12.00 14.68 -11.00
CA ASP A 149 11.82 14.89 -12.43
C ASP A 149 11.74 13.54 -13.18
N PRO A 150 10.77 12.67 -12.82
CA PRO A 150 10.64 11.35 -13.42
C PRO A 150 10.29 11.44 -14.91
N ALA A 151 10.29 10.31 -15.61
CA ALA A 151 9.93 10.22 -17.02
C ALA A 151 8.59 10.90 -17.32
N ALA A 152 8.46 11.48 -18.52
CA ALA A 152 7.32 12.34 -18.87
C ALA A 152 5.95 11.65 -18.71
N ASN A 153 5.85 10.35 -19.04
CA ASN A 153 4.64 9.56 -18.82
C ASN A 153 4.26 9.48 -17.33
N GLN A 154 5.23 9.24 -16.46
CA GLN A 154 5.05 9.19 -15.00
C GLN A 154 4.56 10.52 -14.45
N LYS A 155 5.14 11.64 -14.93
CA LYS A 155 4.71 13.00 -14.54
C LYS A 155 3.28 13.28 -14.94
N VAL A 156 2.94 13.05 -16.21
CA VAL A 156 1.59 13.32 -16.74
C VAL A 156 0.55 12.49 -15.97
N ALA A 157 0.81 11.22 -15.77
CA ALA A 157 -0.06 10.30 -15.04
C ALA A 157 -0.30 10.78 -13.60
N LEU A 158 0.78 11.12 -12.92
CA LEU A 158 0.74 11.61 -11.56
C LEU A 158 -0.11 12.89 -11.42
N PHE A 159 0.03 13.86 -12.36
CA PHE A 159 -0.81 15.07 -12.36
C PHE A 159 -2.27 14.78 -12.59
N GLN A 160 -2.56 13.90 -13.53
CA GLN A 160 -3.93 13.51 -13.83
C GLN A 160 -4.59 12.93 -12.59
N ILE A 161 -3.90 12.02 -11.89
CA ILE A 161 -4.39 11.41 -10.66
C ILE A 161 -4.58 12.45 -9.56
N ALA A 162 -3.58 13.30 -9.31
CA ALA A 162 -3.66 14.28 -8.24
C ALA A 162 -4.75 15.33 -8.41
N ARG A 163 -5.07 15.70 -9.63
CA ARG A 163 -6.17 16.65 -9.91
C ARG A 163 -7.56 16.06 -9.60
N LYS A 164 -7.66 14.74 -9.49
CA LYS A 164 -8.91 14.06 -9.14
C LYS A 164 -9.26 14.25 -7.66
N PHE A 165 -8.27 14.43 -6.78
CA PHE A 165 -8.48 14.53 -5.34
C PHE A 165 -8.65 15.97 -4.87
N THR A 166 -9.63 16.24 -4.00
CA THR A 166 -9.92 17.58 -3.48
C THR A 166 -8.77 18.16 -2.68
N VAL A 167 -8.02 17.31 -1.95
CA VAL A 167 -6.88 17.72 -1.11
C VAL A 167 -5.64 18.13 -1.90
N THR A 168 -5.50 17.66 -3.14
CA THR A 168 -4.30 17.89 -3.96
C THR A 168 -4.54 18.74 -5.19
N LYS A 169 -5.78 18.85 -5.68
CA LYS A 169 -6.12 19.58 -6.91
C LYS A 169 -5.63 21.04 -6.93
N ASP A 170 -5.60 21.70 -5.77
CA ASP A 170 -5.19 23.10 -5.66
C ASP A 170 -3.68 23.25 -5.51
N THR A 171 -3.00 22.29 -4.89
CA THR A 171 -1.55 22.27 -4.72
C THR A 171 -0.82 22.07 -6.07
N PHE A 172 -1.50 21.45 -7.04
CA PHE A 172 -0.92 21.04 -8.32
C PHE A 172 -1.51 21.77 -9.54
N ARG A 173 -1.91 23.03 -9.38
CA ARG A 173 -2.46 23.87 -10.46
C ARG A 173 -1.39 24.45 -11.41
N GLY A 174 -0.25 23.82 -11.58
CA GLY A 174 0.79 24.23 -12.54
C GLY A 174 2.06 24.78 -11.91
N GLU A 175 2.25 24.58 -10.63
CA GLU A 175 3.50 24.90 -9.94
C GLU A 175 4.57 23.82 -10.17
N ASP A 176 5.84 24.20 -10.01
CA ASP A 176 6.97 23.28 -10.00
C ASP A 176 6.76 22.21 -8.92
N PRO A 177 6.82 20.94 -9.24
CA PRO A 177 6.61 19.86 -8.29
C PRO A 177 7.59 19.87 -7.11
N ARG A 178 8.81 20.33 -7.35
CA ARG A 178 9.83 20.51 -6.32
C ARG A 178 9.36 21.53 -5.28
N GLN A 179 8.68 22.59 -5.72
CA GLN A 179 8.07 23.59 -4.85
C GLN A 179 6.87 23.03 -4.09
N ALA A 180 6.04 22.23 -4.72
CA ALA A 180 4.89 21.60 -4.08
C ALA A 180 5.32 20.68 -2.94
N LEU A 181 6.34 19.84 -3.15
CA LEU A 181 6.92 19.01 -2.06
C LEU A 181 7.54 19.85 -0.96
N PHE A 182 8.30 20.85 -1.35
CA PHE A 182 8.89 21.75 -0.37
C PHE A 182 7.81 22.40 0.51
N ASN A 183 6.66 22.78 -0.09
CA ASN A 183 5.54 23.33 0.66
C ASN A 183 4.95 22.33 1.66
N LEU A 184 4.89 21.03 1.35
CA LEU A 184 4.47 19.98 2.29
C LEU A 184 5.43 19.82 3.48
N THR A 185 6.70 20.19 3.33
CA THR A 185 7.70 20.13 4.41
C THR A 185 7.77 21.41 5.25
N LYS A 186 7.04 22.49 4.89
CA LYS A 186 7.04 23.76 5.66
C LYS A 186 6.61 23.60 7.11
N ASP A 187 5.65 22.72 7.36
CA ASP A 187 5.18 22.42 8.71
C ASP A 187 6.21 21.65 9.55
N ALA A 188 7.21 21.03 8.90
CA ALA A 188 8.33 20.34 9.55
C ALA A 188 9.49 21.26 9.97
N GLY A 189 9.29 22.58 9.97
CA GLY A 189 10.28 23.56 10.45
C GLY A 189 10.97 24.41 9.37
N LEU A 190 10.63 24.22 8.10
CA LEU A 190 11.20 24.96 6.95
C LEU A 190 10.44 26.24 6.60
N SER A 191 9.57 26.73 7.47
CA SER A 191 8.71 27.91 7.24
C SER A 191 9.45 29.22 6.89
N LYS A 192 10.75 29.31 7.20
CA LYS A 192 11.57 30.51 6.92
C LYS A 192 12.37 30.43 5.63
N VAL A 193 12.25 29.36 4.86
CA VAL A 193 12.98 29.13 3.61
C VAL A 193 12.06 29.43 2.43
N ASP A 194 12.54 30.26 1.50
CA ASP A 194 11.84 30.56 0.25
C ASP A 194 12.34 29.60 -0.83
N PHE A 195 11.44 28.79 -1.40
CA PHE A 195 11.81 27.80 -2.39
C PHE A 195 12.51 28.42 -3.61
N ALA A 196 11.93 29.44 -4.19
CA ALA A 196 12.43 30.04 -5.44
C ALA A 196 13.80 30.71 -5.30
N LYS A 197 14.09 31.25 -4.10
CA LYS A 197 15.36 31.95 -3.84
C LYS A 197 16.41 31.04 -3.22
N ASP A 198 16.00 30.13 -2.34
CA ASP A 198 16.92 29.42 -1.45
C ASP A 198 17.13 27.96 -1.86
N VAL A 199 16.28 27.39 -2.72
CA VAL A 199 16.28 25.98 -3.06
C VAL A 199 16.35 25.73 -4.57
N ASP A 200 15.44 26.27 -5.35
CA ASP A 200 15.36 26.04 -6.81
C ASP A 200 16.66 26.33 -7.58
N PRO A 201 17.42 27.41 -7.28
CA PRO A 201 18.60 27.73 -8.05
C PRO A 201 19.68 26.64 -8.06
N TRP A 202 19.72 25.81 -7.03
CA TRP A 202 20.74 24.78 -6.90
C TRP A 202 20.20 23.34 -6.87
N LEU A 203 18.92 23.13 -6.56
CA LEU A 203 18.33 21.80 -6.45
C LEU A 203 18.20 21.16 -7.84
N GLY A 204 18.78 19.97 -7.98
CA GLY A 204 18.57 19.08 -9.13
C GLY A 204 17.25 18.33 -9.11
N SER A 205 17.24 17.18 -9.73
CA SER A 205 16.02 16.36 -9.91
C SER A 205 15.97 15.09 -9.04
N ARG A 206 17.05 14.73 -8.35
CA ARG A 206 17.10 13.46 -7.60
C ARG A 206 17.63 13.63 -6.20
N ILE A 207 17.03 12.86 -5.28
CA ILE A 207 17.49 12.75 -3.90
C ILE A 207 17.61 11.26 -3.57
N GLY A 208 18.71 10.87 -2.96
CA GLY A 208 18.93 9.53 -2.41
C GLY A 208 19.21 9.59 -0.92
N LEU A 209 18.71 8.60 -0.19
CA LEU A 209 19.02 8.38 1.22
C LEU A 209 19.57 6.96 1.39
N ALA A 210 20.69 6.82 2.05
CA ALA A 210 21.26 5.53 2.40
C ALA A 210 21.43 5.37 3.91
N VAL A 211 21.20 4.14 4.38
CA VAL A 211 21.52 3.68 5.73
C VAL A 211 22.81 2.87 5.65
N VAL A 212 23.84 3.26 6.42
CA VAL A 212 25.18 2.68 6.37
C VAL A 212 25.54 2.14 7.75
N PRO A 213 26.03 0.89 7.89
CA PRO A 213 26.51 0.39 9.17
C PRO A 213 27.67 1.23 9.71
N SER A 214 27.58 1.70 10.94
CA SER A 214 28.63 2.51 11.59
C SER A 214 29.68 1.68 12.34
N GLY A 215 29.42 0.39 12.50
CA GLY A 215 30.14 -0.48 13.45
C GLY A 215 29.72 -0.29 14.91
N GLY A 216 28.84 0.66 15.20
CA GLY A 216 28.22 0.90 16.51
C GLY A 216 26.77 0.37 16.56
N LYS A 217 26.03 0.78 17.61
CA LYS A 217 24.62 0.43 17.78
C LYS A 217 23.68 1.21 16.86
N GLU A 218 24.07 2.41 16.47
CA GLU A 218 23.27 3.27 15.60
C GLU A 218 23.90 3.35 14.23
N PRO A 219 23.15 3.22 13.14
CA PRO A 219 23.67 3.35 11.80
C PRO A 219 24.08 4.80 11.48
N ASP A 220 24.95 4.95 10.50
CA ASP A 220 25.18 6.22 9.83
C ASP A 220 24.18 6.41 8.69
N PHE A 221 24.00 7.66 8.29
CA PHE A 221 23.12 8.04 7.18
C PHE A 221 23.90 8.92 6.20
N ALA A 222 23.61 8.74 4.92
CA ALA A 222 24.10 9.60 3.86
C ALA A 222 22.91 10.03 2.97
N VAL A 223 22.78 11.34 2.77
CA VAL A 223 21.79 11.92 1.83
C VAL A 223 22.55 12.46 0.65
N ALA A 224 22.24 11.97 -0.55
CA ALA A 224 22.74 12.48 -1.82
C ALA A 224 21.67 13.38 -2.44
N VAL A 225 21.96 14.66 -2.62
CA VAL A 225 21.06 15.63 -3.26
C VAL A 225 21.69 16.06 -4.55
N GLN A 226 21.03 15.81 -5.69
CA GLN A 226 21.53 16.26 -6.97
C GLN A 226 21.52 17.81 -7.02
N VAL A 227 22.60 18.39 -7.51
CA VAL A 227 22.77 19.83 -7.51
C VAL A 227 23.12 20.36 -8.90
N LYS A 228 22.62 21.55 -9.21
CA LYS A 228 22.92 22.29 -10.44
C LYS A 228 24.15 23.18 -10.30
N ASP A 229 24.44 23.63 -9.07
CA ASP A 229 25.53 24.55 -8.74
C ASP A 229 25.98 24.28 -7.29
N GLU A 230 27.24 23.87 -7.12
CA GLU A 230 27.80 23.51 -5.82
C GLU A 230 27.90 24.68 -4.83
N ALA A 231 28.24 25.90 -5.31
CA ALA A 231 28.40 27.06 -4.45
C ALA A 231 27.06 27.51 -3.88
N GLN A 232 26.02 27.54 -4.72
CA GLN A 232 24.66 27.85 -4.29
C GLN A 232 24.08 26.72 -3.43
N ALA A 233 24.35 25.45 -3.75
CA ALA A 233 23.95 24.31 -2.95
C ALA A 233 24.52 24.36 -1.54
N LYS A 234 25.82 24.68 -1.41
CA LYS A 234 26.49 24.84 -0.11
C LYS A 234 25.82 25.92 0.76
N ALA A 235 25.47 27.05 0.16
CA ALA A 235 24.77 28.13 0.87
C ALA A 235 23.33 27.76 1.22
N GLY A 236 22.60 27.13 0.28
CA GLY A 236 21.21 26.71 0.45
C GLY A 236 21.06 25.61 1.50
N ILE A 237 21.86 24.56 1.42
CA ILE A 237 21.87 23.45 2.40
C ILE A 237 22.21 23.98 3.81
N LYS A 238 23.20 24.86 3.94
CA LYS A 238 23.52 25.50 5.22
C LYS A 238 22.34 26.29 5.79
N LYS A 239 21.59 26.96 4.93
CA LYS A 239 20.37 27.69 5.33
C LYS A 239 19.26 26.75 5.76
N LEU A 240 19.06 25.64 5.03
CA LEU A 240 18.08 24.59 5.36
C LEU A 240 18.40 23.93 6.71
N MET A 241 19.66 23.60 6.94
CA MET A 241 20.13 22.94 8.19
C MET A 241 20.12 23.88 9.40
N GLY A 242 20.17 25.19 9.17
CA GLY A 242 20.08 26.21 10.23
C GLY A 242 21.21 26.10 11.25
N LYS A 243 20.89 25.60 12.47
CA LYS A 243 21.84 25.43 13.58
C LYS A 243 22.27 23.99 13.79
N GLU A 244 21.74 23.05 13.04
CA GLU A 244 22.10 21.64 13.17
C GLU A 244 23.51 21.39 12.65
N GLU A 245 24.25 20.52 13.35
CA GLU A 245 25.57 20.07 12.92
C GLU A 245 25.41 19.04 11.79
N PHE A 246 26.12 19.22 10.69
CA PHE A 246 26.14 18.30 9.55
C PHE A 246 27.49 18.35 8.83
N GLY A 247 27.78 17.30 8.05
CA GLY A 247 28.89 17.27 7.10
C GLY A 247 28.36 17.46 5.68
N LEU A 248 29.14 18.13 4.84
CA LEU A 248 28.83 18.36 3.43
C LEU A 248 30.08 18.21 2.57
N SER A 249 30.01 17.29 1.62
CA SER A 249 31.02 17.13 0.57
C SER A 249 30.33 16.91 -0.77
N PHE A 250 31.04 17.07 -1.86
CA PHE A 250 30.49 16.88 -3.21
C PHE A 250 31.17 15.70 -3.88
N ARG A 251 30.37 14.95 -4.62
CA ARG A 251 30.82 13.86 -5.50
C ARG A 251 29.97 13.88 -6.76
N ASP A 252 30.61 14.00 -7.91
CA ASP A 252 29.93 14.21 -9.19
C ASP A 252 28.96 15.39 -9.08
N ASP A 253 27.75 15.29 -9.58
CA ASP A 253 26.70 16.29 -9.50
C ASP A 253 25.83 16.20 -8.22
N TYR A 254 26.39 15.60 -7.12
CA TYR A 254 25.67 15.44 -5.84
C TYR A 254 26.37 16.11 -4.67
N ALA A 255 25.56 16.74 -3.82
CA ALA A 255 25.92 17.10 -2.45
C ALA A 255 25.65 15.89 -1.54
N LEU A 256 26.69 15.39 -0.86
CA LEU A 256 26.59 14.36 0.16
C LEU A 256 26.46 15.00 1.53
N VAL A 257 25.32 14.83 2.18
CA VAL A 257 25.00 15.36 3.50
C VAL A 257 24.97 14.22 4.51
N THR A 258 25.74 14.36 5.60
CA THR A 258 25.88 13.34 6.65
C THR A 258 25.87 13.99 8.04
N SER A 259 25.96 13.17 9.10
CA SER A 259 25.98 13.66 10.49
C SER A 259 27.29 14.35 10.91
N SER A 260 28.37 14.22 10.13
CA SER A 260 29.65 14.87 10.42
C SER A 260 30.48 15.10 9.15
N GLN A 261 31.35 16.13 9.16
CA GLN A 261 32.22 16.42 8.02
C GLN A 261 33.13 15.23 7.68
N THR A 262 33.65 14.55 8.70
CA THR A 262 34.52 13.37 8.51
C THR A 262 33.83 12.26 7.73
N LEU A 263 32.53 12.03 7.96
CA LEU A 263 31.74 11.04 7.20
C LEU A 263 31.46 11.53 5.77
N ALA A 264 31.12 12.80 5.59
CA ALA A 264 30.88 13.37 4.27
C ALA A 264 32.14 13.26 3.39
N ASP A 265 33.30 13.64 3.93
CA ASP A 265 34.57 13.56 3.22
C ASP A 265 34.98 12.11 2.91
N LYS A 266 34.77 11.20 3.88
CA LYS A 266 35.00 9.77 3.67
C LYS A 266 34.16 9.24 2.51
N TYR A 267 32.85 9.47 2.52
CA TYR A 267 31.95 8.93 1.50
C TYR A 267 32.17 9.57 0.13
N ALA A 268 32.50 10.85 0.08
CA ALA A 268 32.87 11.50 -1.17
C ALA A 268 34.16 10.97 -1.79
N ALA A 269 35.11 10.52 -0.97
CA ALA A 269 36.40 9.97 -1.42
C ALA A 269 36.35 8.47 -1.77
N GLU A 270 35.26 7.75 -1.46
CA GLU A 270 35.12 6.33 -1.81
C GLU A 270 35.14 6.13 -3.33
N THR A 271 35.92 5.16 -3.80
CA THR A 271 36.00 4.83 -5.22
C THR A 271 34.91 3.86 -5.70
N THR A 272 34.22 3.23 -4.75
CA THR A 272 33.07 2.34 -4.98
C THR A 272 31.80 2.99 -4.44
N SER A 273 30.67 2.55 -4.96
CA SER A 273 29.35 3.06 -4.59
C SER A 273 28.35 1.92 -4.44
N LEU A 274 27.11 2.24 -4.08
CA LEU A 274 26.03 1.26 -4.03
C LEU A 274 25.76 0.63 -5.41
N ALA A 275 26.09 1.33 -6.49
CA ALA A 275 26.03 0.79 -7.86
C ALA A 275 26.99 -0.40 -8.09
N ASP A 276 28.02 -0.57 -7.26
CA ASP A 276 28.93 -1.71 -7.32
C ASP A 276 28.44 -2.92 -6.50
N ASN A 277 27.30 -2.79 -5.81
CA ASN A 277 26.71 -3.87 -5.02
C ASN A 277 25.84 -4.76 -5.93
N ALA A 278 26.27 -6.01 -6.14
CA ALA A 278 25.60 -6.96 -7.02
C ALA A 278 24.15 -7.27 -6.54
N ASP A 279 23.96 -7.48 -5.24
CA ASP A 279 22.63 -7.75 -4.66
C ASP A 279 21.66 -6.58 -4.89
N PHE A 280 22.13 -5.35 -4.73
CA PHE A 280 21.36 -4.15 -5.01
C PHE A 280 20.95 -4.07 -6.48
N ASN A 281 21.91 -4.27 -7.39
CA ASN A 281 21.66 -4.21 -8.83
C ASN A 281 20.69 -5.29 -9.31
N ASP A 282 20.86 -6.52 -8.84
CA ASP A 282 19.98 -7.64 -9.19
C ASP A 282 18.54 -7.40 -8.73
N ASP A 283 18.37 -6.88 -7.50
CA ASP A 283 17.06 -6.61 -6.92
C ASP A 283 16.38 -5.40 -7.60
N VAL A 284 17.13 -4.32 -7.88
CA VAL A 284 16.59 -3.12 -8.57
C VAL A 284 16.27 -3.42 -10.02
N ASN A 285 17.09 -4.23 -10.71
CA ASN A 285 16.80 -4.66 -12.07
C ASN A 285 15.53 -5.53 -12.15
N ALA A 286 15.26 -6.34 -11.13
CA ALA A 286 14.08 -7.19 -11.10
C ALA A 286 12.76 -6.40 -10.97
N ILE A 287 12.77 -5.23 -10.32
CA ILE A 287 11.58 -4.36 -10.28
C ILE A 287 11.37 -3.60 -11.60
N GLY A 288 12.36 -3.53 -12.49
CA GLY A 288 12.29 -2.82 -13.76
C GLY A 288 12.31 -1.30 -13.61
N GLU A 289 11.26 -0.60 -14.07
CA GLU A 289 11.18 0.87 -13.98
C GLU A 289 11.12 1.33 -12.51
N GLN A 290 12.06 2.21 -12.11
CA GLN A 290 12.17 2.68 -10.72
C GLN A 290 11.11 3.71 -10.33
N GLY A 291 10.35 4.26 -11.28
CA GLY A 291 9.28 5.20 -11.03
C GLY A 291 9.71 6.50 -10.35
N VAL A 292 8.76 7.12 -9.65
CA VAL A 292 8.97 8.37 -8.89
C VAL A 292 9.72 8.13 -7.59
N LEU A 293 9.42 7.01 -6.93
CA LEU A 293 10.07 6.58 -5.69
C LEU A 293 10.54 5.15 -5.86
N SER A 294 11.76 4.85 -5.46
CA SER A 294 12.25 3.48 -5.35
C SER A 294 13.02 3.28 -4.06
N PHE A 295 13.03 2.06 -3.57
CA PHE A 295 13.70 1.71 -2.34
C PHE A 295 14.25 0.29 -2.38
N TRP A 296 15.28 0.08 -1.61
CA TRP A 296 15.93 -1.20 -1.42
C TRP A 296 16.38 -1.37 0.02
N ALA A 297 16.34 -2.59 0.55
CA ALA A 297 16.86 -2.90 1.87
C ALA A 297 17.32 -4.36 1.96
N HIS A 298 18.46 -4.58 2.58
CA HIS A 298 18.89 -5.87 3.05
C HIS A 298 18.26 -6.11 4.42
N LEU A 299 17.09 -6.78 4.44
CA LEU A 299 16.24 -6.92 5.63
C LEU A 299 16.98 -7.57 6.81
N GLY A 300 17.80 -8.59 6.54
CA GLY A 300 18.62 -9.24 7.57
C GLY A 300 19.55 -8.24 8.26
N LYS A 301 20.32 -7.47 7.49
CA LYS A 301 21.26 -6.47 8.05
C LYS A 301 20.56 -5.31 8.77
N VAL A 302 19.40 -4.88 8.25
CA VAL A 302 18.57 -3.87 8.91
C VAL A 302 18.00 -4.42 10.23
N GLY A 303 17.54 -5.67 10.23
CA GLY A 303 17.06 -6.36 11.42
C GLY A 303 18.13 -6.50 12.52
N GLU A 304 19.39 -6.75 12.15
CA GLU A 304 20.52 -6.80 13.09
C GLU A 304 20.70 -5.51 13.91
N LEU A 305 20.33 -4.36 13.33
CA LEU A 305 20.39 -3.07 14.05
C LEU A 305 19.28 -2.97 15.12
N ALA A 306 18.17 -3.66 14.95
CA ALA A 306 17.04 -3.62 15.87
C ALA A 306 17.15 -4.66 17.01
N VAL A 307 17.88 -5.77 16.79
CA VAL A 307 18.02 -6.85 17.76
C VAL A 307 19.21 -6.62 18.65
N THR A 308 18.95 -6.27 19.91
CA THR A 308 20.02 -6.04 20.92
C THR A 308 20.38 -7.29 21.71
N ASP A 309 19.47 -8.24 21.85
CA ASP A 309 19.67 -9.51 22.54
C ASP A 309 19.66 -10.68 21.55
N LYS A 310 20.84 -11.25 21.31
CA LYS A 310 21.04 -12.39 20.39
C LYS A 310 20.44 -13.72 20.88
N SER A 311 20.01 -13.79 22.12
CA SER A 311 19.34 -14.97 22.68
C SER A 311 17.81 -14.91 22.58
N SER A 312 17.27 -13.78 22.13
CA SER A 312 15.82 -13.55 22.02
C SER A 312 15.17 -14.37 20.90
N GLU A 313 13.87 -14.58 20.99
CA GLU A 313 13.08 -15.14 19.89
C GLU A 313 13.15 -14.28 18.63
N GLN A 314 13.30 -12.96 18.79
CA GLN A 314 13.52 -12.02 17.69
C GLN A 314 14.81 -12.32 16.93
N ALA A 315 15.89 -12.66 17.65
CA ALA A 315 17.16 -13.04 17.02
C ALA A 315 17.01 -14.34 16.21
N LYS A 316 16.25 -15.32 16.72
CA LYS A 316 15.98 -16.58 15.99
C LYS A 316 15.12 -16.31 14.73
N ALA A 317 14.12 -15.45 14.82
CA ALA A 317 13.32 -15.05 13.67
C ALA A 317 14.17 -14.31 12.61
N LEU A 318 15.14 -13.49 13.05
CA LEU A 318 16.06 -12.80 12.16
C LEU A 318 16.96 -13.76 11.38
N GLU A 319 17.39 -14.89 11.98
CA GLU A 319 18.19 -15.89 11.29
C GLU A 319 17.45 -16.49 10.07
N GLN A 320 16.12 -16.60 10.10
CA GLN A 320 15.31 -17.10 8.98
C GLN A 320 15.27 -16.10 7.80
N VAL A 321 15.46 -14.81 8.08
CA VAL A 321 15.41 -13.74 7.06
C VAL A 321 16.75 -13.03 6.88
N LYS A 322 17.84 -13.60 7.40
CA LYS A 322 19.17 -12.98 7.37
C LYS A 322 19.68 -12.61 5.99
N ASN A 323 19.29 -13.37 4.97
CA ASN A 323 19.63 -13.13 3.58
C ASN A 323 18.52 -12.40 2.81
N ALA A 324 17.39 -12.13 3.48
CA ALA A 324 16.25 -11.53 2.81
C ALA A 324 16.56 -10.09 2.41
N ARG A 325 16.21 -9.76 1.16
CA ARG A 325 16.31 -8.43 0.58
C ARG A 325 14.96 -8.03 0.01
N PHE A 326 14.71 -6.75 0.01
CA PHE A 326 13.50 -6.17 -0.54
C PHE A 326 13.85 -5.00 -1.45
N ALA A 327 13.28 -4.97 -2.64
CA ALA A 327 13.30 -3.81 -3.52
C ALA A 327 11.88 -3.47 -3.97
N GLY A 328 11.60 -2.19 -4.19
CA GLY A 328 10.29 -1.76 -4.66
C GLY A 328 10.31 -0.40 -5.32
N ALA A 329 9.25 -0.10 -6.07
CA ALA A 329 9.06 1.16 -6.77
C ALA A 329 7.60 1.60 -6.79
N LEU A 330 7.38 2.90 -6.62
CA LEU A 330 6.09 3.55 -6.81
C LEU A 330 6.08 4.20 -8.19
N ARG A 331 5.14 3.76 -9.02
CA ARG A 331 4.96 4.18 -10.42
C ARG A 331 3.56 4.73 -10.62
N PHE A 332 3.42 5.50 -11.68
CA PHE A 332 2.14 6.06 -12.07
C PHE A 332 1.87 5.82 -13.56
N ASP A 333 0.67 5.41 -13.85
CA ASP A 333 0.08 5.34 -15.17
C ASP A 333 -1.17 6.22 -15.21
N SER A 334 -1.67 6.53 -16.39
CA SER A 334 -2.89 7.33 -16.57
C SER A 334 -4.12 6.75 -15.86
N ALA A 335 -4.15 5.43 -15.71
CA ALA A 335 -5.25 4.68 -15.11
C ALA A 335 -5.02 4.29 -13.65
N TYR A 336 -3.76 4.18 -13.20
CA TYR A 336 -3.46 3.64 -11.87
C TYR A 336 -2.16 4.21 -11.24
N ALA A 337 -2.07 4.08 -9.92
CA ALA A 337 -0.82 4.12 -9.18
C ALA A 337 -0.43 2.67 -8.82
N GLU A 338 0.85 2.32 -9.00
CA GLU A 338 1.38 0.99 -8.75
C GLU A 338 2.52 1.03 -7.74
N LEU A 339 2.43 0.17 -6.72
CA LEU A 339 3.55 -0.21 -5.88
C LEU A 339 3.99 -1.63 -6.30
N ALA A 340 5.11 -1.71 -7.00
CA ALA A 340 5.72 -2.99 -7.37
C ALA A 340 6.91 -3.31 -6.47
N GLY A 341 7.16 -4.60 -6.20
CA GLY A 341 8.30 -4.99 -5.40
C GLY A 341 8.69 -6.44 -5.57
N VAL A 342 9.90 -6.75 -5.07
CA VAL A 342 10.47 -8.09 -5.03
C VAL A 342 11.11 -8.35 -3.69
N ILE A 343 10.91 -9.55 -3.14
CA ILE A 343 11.58 -10.07 -1.96
C ILE A 343 12.42 -11.25 -2.42
N ARG A 344 13.69 -11.29 -2.06
CA ARG A 344 14.63 -12.37 -2.37
C ARG A 344 15.37 -12.84 -1.13
N GLY A 345 15.86 -14.07 -1.17
CA GLY A 345 16.67 -14.64 -0.08
C GLY A 345 15.88 -14.94 1.19
N ALA A 346 14.56 -14.99 1.12
CA ALA A 346 13.71 -15.56 2.17
C ALA A 346 13.48 -17.03 1.82
N ASP A 347 14.15 -17.92 2.56
CA ASP A 347 14.16 -19.36 2.26
C ASP A 347 12.89 -20.08 2.72
N GLY A 348 12.35 -20.95 1.86
CA GLY A 348 11.69 -22.19 2.28
C GLY A 348 10.24 -22.09 2.74
N MET A 349 9.43 -21.11 2.35
CA MET A 349 7.99 -21.17 2.65
C MET A 349 7.25 -22.16 1.75
N VAL A 350 7.66 -22.30 0.50
CA VAL A 350 7.05 -23.21 -0.48
C VAL A 350 8.12 -24.00 -1.25
N GLU A 351 7.76 -25.12 -1.83
CA GLU A 351 8.64 -25.95 -2.66
C GLU A 351 8.00 -26.19 -4.03
N GLY A 352 8.84 -26.15 -5.06
CA GLY A 352 8.39 -26.37 -6.43
C GLY A 352 7.55 -25.24 -6.98
N ASP A 353 6.89 -25.51 -8.08
CA ASP A 353 5.98 -24.58 -8.73
C ASP A 353 4.61 -24.63 -8.05
N LEU A 354 4.09 -23.47 -7.71
CA LEU A 354 2.75 -23.33 -7.14
C LEU A 354 1.70 -23.27 -8.26
N GLU A 355 0.48 -23.68 -7.91
CA GLU A 355 -0.68 -23.51 -8.80
C GLU A 355 -0.96 -22.01 -9.03
N LYS A 356 -1.50 -21.68 -10.20
CA LYS A 356 -1.91 -20.32 -10.55
C LYS A 356 -3.26 -19.96 -9.90
N THR A 357 -3.51 -18.68 -9.68
CA THR A 357 -4.71 -18.21 -8.97
C THR A 357 -6.03 -18.40 -9.73
N ASN A 358 -5.99 -18.39 -11.05
CA ASN A 358 -7.17 -18.49 -11.92
C ASN A 358 -8.32 -17.51 -11.59
N LEU A 359 -7.99 -16.29 -11.12
CA LEU A 359 -9.01 -15.26 -10.84
C LEU A 359 -9.73 -14.78 -12.11
N ALA A 360 -9.04 -14.78 -13.25
CA ALA A 360 -9.63 -14.38 -14.53
C ALA A 360 -10.86 -15.23 -14.92
N ALA A 361 -10.91 -16.48 -14.46
CA ALA A 361 -12.04 -17.40 -14.71
C ALA A 361 -13.18 -17.29 -13.70
N LEU A 362 -13.23 -16.25 -12.87
CA LEU A 362 -14.37 -15.97 -12.00
C LEU A 362 -15.52 -15.33 -12.79
N PRO A 363 -16.76 -15.35 -12.26
CA PRO A 363 -17.89 -14.66 -12.88
C PRO A 363 -17.61 -13.17 -13.12
N ALA A 364 -18.03 -12.61 -14.24
CA ALA A 364 -17.87 -11.18 -14.57
C ALA A 364 -18.51 -10.24 -13.53
N SER A 365 -19.52 -10.71 -12.80
CA SER A 365 -20.20 -9.98 -11.73
C SER A 365 -19.42 -9.94 -10.41
N THR A 366 -18.27 -10.60 -10.30
CA THR A 366 -17.44 -10.59 -9.10
C THR A 366 -17.11 -9.15 -8.68
N ALA A 367 -17.44 -8.81 -7.43
CA ALA A 367 -17.13 -7.51 -6.82
C ALA A 367 -15.79 -7.54 -6.09
N GLY A 368 -15.44 -8.68 -5.49
CA GLY A 368 -14.18 -8.87 -4.81
C GLY A 368 -13.78 -10.33 -4.80
N ALA A 369 -12.47 -10.57 -4.92
CA ALA A 369 -11.91 -11.91 -4.82
C ALA A 369 -10.49 -11.88 -4.25
N LEU A 370 -10.14 -12.98 -3.58
CA LEU A 370 -8.78 -13.27 -3.12
C LEU A 370 -8.45 -14.70 -3.54
N SER A 371 -7.26 -14.92 -4.06
CA SER A 371 -6.74 -16.26 -4.31
C SER A 371 -5.31 -16.39 -3.82
N TYR A 372 -4.98 -17.55 -3.26
CA TYR A 372 -3.65 -17.85 -2.73
C TYR A 372 -3.30 -19.32 -2.93
N SER A 373 -2.09 -19.58 -3.40
CA SER A 373 -1.60 -20.94 -3.67
C SER A 373 -0.53 -21.38 -2.66
N GLY A 374 -0.44 -22.69 -2.41
CA GLY A 374 0.57 -23.30 -1.55
C GLY A 374 0.23 -23.31 -0.05
N LEU A 375 -1.00 -22.96 0.33
CA LEU A 375 -1.41 -22.98 1.74
C LEU A 375 -1.33 -24.40 2.35
N ASP A 376 -1.66 -25.43 1.59
CA ASP A 376 -1.52 -26.84 1.98
C ASP A 376 -0.08 -27.17 2.37
N GLN A 377 0.89 -26.74 1.57
CA GLN A 377 2.32 -26.94 1.86
C GLN A 377 2.76 -26.18 3.10
N ILE A 378 2.38 -24.88 3.21
CA ILE A 378 2.74 -24.04 4.36
C ILE A 378 2.19 -24.65 5.65
N ILE A 379 0.92 -25.04 5.67
CA ILE A 379 0.29 -25.63 6.85
C ILE A 379 0.95 -26.97 7.20
N THR A 380 1.18 -27.83 6.23
CA THR A 380 1.76 -29.15 6.51
C THR A 380 3.20 -29.06 7.01
N LYS A 381 4.02 -28.19 6.41
CA LYS A 381 5.46 -28.09 6.74
C LYS A 381 5.73 -27.27 7.99
N LYS A 382 4.96 -26.21 8.19
CA LYS A 382 5.19 -25.23 9.25
C LYS A 382 4.28 -25.40 10.47
N TRP A 383 3.49 -26.48 10.53
CA TRP A 383 2.50 -26.65 11.59
C TRP A 383 3.10 -26.56 13.00
N ALA A 384 4.20 -27.25 13.25
CA ALA A 384 4.87 -27.23 14.55
C ALA A 384 5.42 -25.84 14.91
N GLU A 385 5.95 -25.10 13.93
CA GLU A 385 6.43 -23.73 14.13
C GLU A 385 5.25 -22.77 14.39
N ILE A 386 4.13 -22.96 13.67
CA ILE A 386 2.88 -22.19 13.87
C ILE A 386 2.33 -22.43 15.29
N GLU A 387 2.23 -23.70 15.72
CA GLU A 387 1.77 -24.04 17.08
C GLU A 387 2.69 -23.41 18.15
N GLN A 388 4.01 -23.49 17.98
CA GLN A 388 4.97 -22.92 18.91
C GLN A 388 4.89 -21.40 18.97
N SER A 389 4.86 -20.73 17.81
CA SER A 389 4.79 -19.26 17.72
C SER A 389 3.47 -18.73 18.26
N ALA A 390 2.36 -19.40 17.93
CA ALA A 390 1.05 -19.03 18.44
C ALA A 390 0.98 -19.22 19.96
N ALA A 391 1.53 -20.32 20.51
CA ALA A 391 1.55 -20.56 21.96
C ALA A 391 2.38 -19.50 22.72
N ALA A 392 3.42 -18.95 22.11
CA ALA A 392 4.26 -17.88 22.67
C ALA A 392 3.61 -16.48 22.56
N SER A 393 2.55 -16.32 21.77
CA SER A 393 1.87 -15.05 21.57
C SER A 393 0.87 -14.74 22.70
N PRO A 394 0.47 -13.45 22.91
CA PRO A 394 -0.62 -13.10 23.82
C PRO A 394 -1.94 -13.83 23.54
N ALA A 395 -2.17 -14.26 22.30
CA ALA A 395 -3.32 -15.03 21.87
C ALA A 395 -3.15 -16.56 22.01
N GLY A 396 -2.04 -17.04 22.59
CA GLY A 396 -1.70 -18.47 22.65
C GLY A 396 -2.75 -19.35 23.31
N ALA A 397 -3.38 -18.86 24.38
CA ALA A 397 -4.48 -19.57 25.04
C ALA A 397 -5.71 -19.75 24.11
N GLN A 398 -6.04 -18.73 23.32
CA GLN A 398 -7.15 -18.76 22.35
C GLN A 398 -6.82 -19.71 21.19
N PHE A 399 -5.58 -19.66 20.69
CA PHE A 399 -5.13 -20.58 19.65
C PHE A 399 -5.19 -22.04 20.12
N LYS A 400 -4.70 -22.32 21.33
CA LYS A 400 -4.82 -23.67 21.93
C LYS A 400 -6.27 -24.11 22.06
N GLN A 401 -7.15 -23.23 22.55
CA GLN A 401 -8.58 -23.51 22.65
C GLN A 401 -9.19 -23.83 21.28
N PHE A 402 -8.82 -23.07 20.23
CA PHE A 402 -9.24 -23.34 18.86
C PHE A 402 -8.80 -24.72 18.38
N ILE A 403 -7.53 -25.10 18.60
CA ILE A 403 -7.01 -26.43 18.24
C ILE A 403 -7.74 -27.55 19.01
N ASP A 404 -7.93 -27.38 20.31
CA ASP A 404 -8.63 -28.37 21.16
C ASP A 404 -10.10 -28.50 20.72
N GLN A 405 -10.76 -27.39 20.37
CA GLN A 405 -12.13 -27.41 19.84
C GLN A 405 -12.20 -28.06 18.45
N ALA A 406 -11.26 -27.78 17.57
CA ALA A 406 -11.18 -28.39 16.23
C ALA A 406 -11.09 -29.92 16.36
N LYS A 407 -10.24 -30.41 17.26
CA LYS A 407 -10.05 -31.87 17.50
C LYS A 407 -11.23 -32.51 18.24
N GLN A 408 -11.68 -31.93 19.36
CA GLN A 408 -12.65 -32.55 20.26
C GLN A 408 -14.11 -32.35 19.81
N THR A 409 -14.46 -31.15 19.34
CA THR A 409 -15.84 -30.83 18.96
C THR A 409 -16.12 -31.21 17.50
N TYR A 410 -15.19 -30.89 16.60
CA TYR A 410 -15.41 -31.10 15.16
C TYR A 410 -14.76 -32.39 14.64
N GLY A 411 -13.96 -33.12 15.45
CA GLY A 411 -13.30 -34.34 15.04
C GLY A 411 -12.29 -34.18 13.93
N LEU A 412 -11.71 -32.95 13.79
CA LEU A 412 -10.74 -32.64 12.76
C LEU A 412 -9.35 -33.18 13.12
N GLN A 413 -8.66 -33.66 12.10
CA GLN A 413 -7.26 -34.09 12.18
C GLN A 413 -6.38 -32.92 11.66
N LEU A 414 -5.74 -32.24 12.58
CA LEU A 414 -4.84 -31.13 12.24
C LEU A 414 -3.39 -31.60 12.22
N PRO A 415 -2.60 -31.19 11.20
CA PRO A 415 -2.90 -30.20 10.17
C PRO A 415 -3.64 -30.71 8.92
N ASP A 416 -3.83 -32.01 8.73
CA ASP A 416 -4.23 -32.61 7.45
C ASP A 416 -5.61 -32.15 6.93
N ASP A 417 -6.62 -32.11 7.82
CA ASP A 417 -7.96 -31.62 7.44
C ASP A 417 -7.90 -30.12 7.07
N LEU A 418 -7.07 -29.33 7.76
CA LEU A 418 -6.87 -27.92 7.43
C LEU A 418 -6.15 -27.75 6.08
N ALA A 419 -5.08 -28.51 5.83
CA ALA A 419 -4.39 -28.51 4.55
C ALA A 419 -5.34 -28.92 3.41
N THR A 420 -6.27 -29.86 3.65
CA THR A 420 -7.27 -30.30 2.68
C THR A 420 -8.24 -29.18 2.30
N ILE A 421 -8.76 -28.40 3.27
CA ILE A 421 -9.74 -27.33 2.99
C ILE A 421 -9.07 -26.04 2.50
N LEU A 422 -7.78 -25.85 2.73
CA LEU A 422 -7.01 -24.74 2.15
C LEU A 422 -6.48 -25.09 0.77
N GLY A 423 -6.14 -26.37 0.55
CA GLY A 423 -5.76 -26.92 -0.75
C GLY A 423 -4.51 -26.31 -1.36
N LYS A 424 -4.22 -26.73 -2.58
CA LYS A 424 -3.12 -26.21 -3.40
C LYS A 424 -3.37 -24.76 -3.85
N ASN A 425 -4.63 -24.42 -4.05
CA ASN A 425 -5.09 -23.05 -4.29
C ASN A 425 -6.44 -22.85 -3.60
N LEU A 426 -6.56 -21.76 -2.87
CA LEU A 426 -7.79 -21.27 -2.24
C LEU A 426 -8.24 -20.00 -2.93
N THR A 427 -9.47 -19.97 -3.42
CA THR A 427 -10.11 -18.76 -3.97
C THR A 427 -11.37 -18.44 -3.20
N ILE A 428 -11.48 -17.22 -2.69
CA ILE A 428 -12.66 -16.65 -2.04
C ILE A 428 -13.21 -15.57 -2.95
N ALA A 429 -14.51 -15.58 -3.24
CA ALA A 429 -15.12 -14.58 -4.10
C ALA A 429 -16.49 -14.13 -3.59
N VAL A 430 -16.81 -12.87 -3.86
CA VAL A 430 -18.10 -12.23 -3.56
C VAL A 430 -18.62 -11.57 -4.81
N ASP A 431 -19.89 -11.82 -5.12
CA ASP A 431 -20.59 -11.26 -6.27
C ASP A 431 -21.18 -9.87 -5.94
N ALA A 432 -21.19 -8.96 -6.91
CA ALA A 432 -21.88 -7.68 -6.78
C ALA A 432 -23.40 -7.82 -6.68
N GLN A 433 -23.94 -8.88 -7.28
CA GLN A 433 -25.38 -9.17 -7.21
C GLN A 433 -25.74 -9.76 -5.85
N GLY A 434 -26.74 -9.22 -5.22
CA GLY A 434 -27.21 -9.70 -3.92
C GLY A 434 -26.58 -9.03 -2.70
N LEU A 435 -25.63 -8.13 -2.88
CA LEU A 435 -25.09 -7.31 -1.78
C LEU A 435 -26.16 -6.39 -1.14
N ASP A 436 -27.26 -6.10 -1.86
CA ASP A 436 -28.41 -5.33 -1.38
C ASP A 436 -29.46 -6.17 -0.66
N SER A 437 -29.23 -7.45 -0.53
CA SER A 437 -30.23 -8.39 -0.02
C SER A 437 -29.66 -9.23 1.12
N ASP A 438 -30.54 -9.90 1.87
CA ASP A 438 -30.16 -10.89 2.88
C ASP A 438 -29.49 -12.15 2.28
N LYS A 439 -29.37 -12.20 0.94
CA LYS A 439 -28.79 -13.32 0.19
C LYS A 439 -27.49 -12.92 -0.52
N ILE A 440 -26.49 -12.57 0.26
CA ILE A 440 -25.15 -12.31 -0.28
C ILE A 440 -24.66 -13.56 -1.04
N LYS A 441 -24.28 -13.38 -2.30
CA LYS A 441 -23.64 -14.42 -3.12
C LYS A 441 -22.14 -14.40 -2.84
N GLY A 442 -21.70 -15.28 -1.98
CA GLY A 442 -20.28 -15.47 -1.63
C GLY A 442 -19.93 -16.95 -1.64
N GLY A 443 -18.66 -17.26 -1.91
CA GLY A 443 -18.22 -18.65 -1.95
C GLY A 443 -16.71 -18.82 -1.94
N VAL A 444 -16.32 -20.05 -1.82
CA VAL A 444 -14.94 -20.51 -1.77
C VAL A 444 -14.75 -21.64 -2.78
N ARG A 445 -13.72 -21.56 -3.61
CA ARG A 445 -13.28 -22.63 -4.50
C ARG A 445 -11.89 -23.07 -4.11
N VAL A 446 -11.68 -24.35 -3.91
CA VAL A 446 -10.41 -24.92 -3.46
C VAL A 446 -9.93 -25.97 -4.47
N MET A 447 -8.67 -25.89 -4.87
CA MET A 447 -8.00 -26.96 -5.63
C MET A 447 -7.49 -28.02 -4.64
N THR A 448 -8.20 -29.14 -4.54
CA THR A 448 -7.98 -30.19 -3.56
C THR A 448 -8.65 -31.48 -4.00
N ASP A 449 -8.47 -32.57 -3.25
CA ASP A 449 -9.28 -33.78 -3.39
C ASP A 449 -10.72 -33.51 -2.93
N PRO A 450 -11.72 -33.49 -3.85
CA PRO A 450 -13.06 -33.08 -3.50
C PRO A 450 -13.75 -34.03 -2.53
N ALA A 451 -13.43 -35.33 -2.55
CA ALA A 451 -14.02 -36.29 -1.63
C ALA A 451 -13.52 -36.09 -0.19
N LYS A 452 -12.22 -35.76 -0.04
CA LYS A 452 -11.66 -35.45 1.28
C LYS A 452 -12.22 -34.12 1.80
N ALA A 453 -12.29 -33.10 0.95
CA ALA A 453 -12.84 -31.79 1.34
C ALA A 453 -14.32 -31.90 1.75
N GLN A 454 -15.12 -32.65 1.01
CA GLN A 454 -16.51 -32.98 1.39
C GLN A 454 -16.58 -33.63 2.77
N ALA A 455 -15.73 -34.64 3.03
CA ALA A 455 -15.70 -35.32 4.31
C ALA A 455 -15.36 -34.38 5.48
N VAL A 456 -14.46 -33.43 5.28
CA VAL A 456 -14.12 -32.42 6.31
C VAL A 456 -15.31 -31.50 6.57
N VAL A 457 -15.96 -31.00 5.52
CA VAL A 457 -17.15 -30.13 5.65
C VAL A 457 -18.28 -30.87 6.37
N ASP A 458 -18.51 -32.16 6.04
CA ASP A 458 -19.54 -32.97 6.67
C ASP A 458 -19.25 -33.21 8.18
N LYS A 459 -17.97 -33.35 8.58
CA LYS A 459 -17.58 -33.42 10.01
C LYS A 459 -17.99 -32.14 10.73
N ILE A 460 -17.71 -30.97 10.12
CA ILE A 460 -18.03 -29.66 10.70
C ILE A 460 -19.54 -29.48 10.83
N GLU A 461 -20.31 -29.75 9.79
CA GLU A 461 -21.76 -29.62 9.78
C GLU A 461 -22.43 -30.53 10.80
N LYS A 462 -21.96 -31.79 10.90
CA LYS A 462 -22.44 -32.76 11.88
C LYS A 462 -22.18 -32.27 13.30
N ALA A 463 -20.99 -31.75 13.58
CA ALA A 463 -20.64 -31.23 14.89
C ALA A 463 -21.49 -30.04 15.29
N MET A 464 -21.70 -29.08 14.35
CA MET A 464 -22.60 -27.92 14.56
C MET A 464 -24.01 -28.40 14.92
N THR A 465 -24.58 -29.30 14.13
CA THR A 465 -25.93 -29.83 14.37
C THR A 465 -26.01 -30.54 15.72
N SER A 466 -24.97 -31.32 16.07
CA SER A 466 -24.91 -32.08 17.35
C SER A 466 -24.83 -31.15 18.57
N SER A 467 -24.25 -29.93 18.41
CA SER A 467 -24.18 -28.93 19.46
C SER A 467 -25.45 -28.04 19.55
N GLY A 468 -26.48 -28.35 18.77
CA GLY A 468 -27.74 -27.58 18.73
C GLY A 468 -27.64 -26.28 17.94
N GLN A 469 -26.55 -26.06 17.23
CA GLN A 469 -26.41 -24.90 16.33
C GLN A 469 -26.92 -25.28 14.94
N PRO A 470 -27.72 -24.43 14.27
CA PRO A 470 -28.09 -24.71 12.89
C PRO A 470 -26.83 -24.64 12.00
N ALA A 471 -26.55 -25.74 11.31
CA ALA A 471 -25.52 -25.71 10.27
C ALA A 471 -25.94 -24.77 9.15
N PRO A 472 -25.05 -23.91 8.64
CA PRO A 472 -25.35 -23.08 7.49
C PRO A 472 -25.68 -23.97 6.30
N GLN A 473 -26.78 -23.66 5.60
CA GLN A 473 -27.14 -24.37 4.37
C GLN A 473 -26.27 -23.84 3.22
N LEU A 474 -25.12 -24.48 3.03
CA LEU A 474 -24.19 -24.12 1.97
C LEU A 474 -24.35 -25.07 0.78
N ALA A 475 -24.38 -24.48 -0.40
CA ALA A 475 -24.34 -25.23 -1.66
C ALA A 475 -22.92 -25.74 -1.91
N LYS A 476 -22.80 -26.99 -2.36
CA LYS A 476 -21.52 -27.67 -2.59
C LYS A 476 -21.47 -28.20 -4.03
N VAL A 477 -20.35 -27.99 -4.71
CA VAL A 477 -20.08 -28.54 -6.05
C VAL A 477 -18.70 -29.20 -6.03
N ALA A 478 -18.67 -30.51 -6.28
CA ALA A 478 -17.43 -31.25 -6.51
C ALA A 478 -17.10 -31.24 -8.01
N GLY A 479 -15.89 -30.80 -8.36
CA GLY A 479 -15.35 -30.80 -9.70
C GLY A 479 -14.16 -31.77 -9.84
N ASP A 480 -13.48 -31.73 -10.98
CA ASP A 480 -12.23 -32.48 -11.18
C ASP A 480 -11.08 -31.75 -10.45
N GLY A 481 -10.62 -32.31 -9.35
CA GLY A 481 -9.59 -31.72 -8.49
C GLY A 481 -9.99 -30.42 -7.79
N THR A 482 -11.29 -30.07 -7.78
CA THR A 482 -11.79 -28.85 -7.14
C THR A 482 -13.02 -29.11 -6.27
N PHE A 483 -13.14 -28.34 -5.19
CA PHE A 483 -14.31 -28.35 -4.33
C PHE A 483 -14.78 -26.91 -4.09
N THR A 484 -16.05 -26.66 -4.40
CA THR A 484 -16.65 -25.32 -4.29
C THR A 484 -17.77 -25.33 -3.26
N VAL A 485 -17.77 -24.33 -2.39
CA VAL A 485 -18.82 -24.09 -1.39
C VAL A 485 -19.29 -22.65 -1.52
N ALA A 486 -20.62 -22.44 -1.58
CA ALA A 486 -21.17 -21.09 -1.68
C ALA A 486 -22.49 -20.93 -0.93
N THR A 487 -22.91 -19.69 -0.74
CA THR A 487 -24.14 -19.33 -0.03
C THR A 487 -25.41 -19.72 -0.79
N THR A 488 -25.35 -19.92 -2.12
CA THR A 488 -26.49 -20.33 -2.97
C THR A 488 -26.05 -21.34 -4.02
N ASP A 489 -26.97 -22.23 -4.46
CA ASP A 489 -26.71 -23.23 -5.51
C ASP A 489 -26.31 -22.59 -6.84
N GLU A 490 -26.96 -21.47 -7.20
CA GLU A 490 -26.65 -20.73 -8.41
C GLU A 490 -25.20 -20.23 -8.40
N TYR A 491 -24.77 -19.62 -7.28
CA TYR A 491 -23.43 -19.07 -7.17
C TYR A 491 -22.36 -20.16 -7.04
N ALA A 492 -22.66 -21.27 -6.34
CA ALA A 492 -21.76 -22.40 -6.29
C ALA A 492 -21.43 -22.97 -7.67
N LYS A 493 -22.44 -23.10 -8.53
CA LYS A 493 -22.27 -23.53 -9.93
C LYS A 493 -21.51 -22.48 -10.76
N ALA A 494 -21.83 -21.21 -10.61
CA ALA A 494 -21.14 -20.13 -11.31
C ALA A 494 -19.66 -20.03 -10.90
N LEU A 495 -19.36 -20.18 -9.61
CA LEU A 495 -18.01 -20.14 -9.08
C LEU A 495 -17.19 -21.40 -9.47
N ALA A 496 -17.83 -22.54 -9.63
CA ALA A 496 -17.19 -23.80 -10.06
C ALA A 496 -16.94 -23.83 -11.58
N ALA A 497 -17.71 -23.08 -12.36
CA ALA A 497 -17.56 -22.99 -13.81
C ALA A 497 -16.49 -21.98 -14.22
N GLU A 498 -16.11 -22.00 -15.48
CA GLU A 498 -15.27 -21.00 -16.11
C GLU A 498 -16.09 -19.74 -16.41
N GLY A 499 -15.70 -18.61 -15.83
CA GLY A 499 -16.30 -17.29 -16.00
C GLY A 499 -15.44 -16.38 -16.85
N THR A 500 -15.79 -15.09 -16.90
CA THR A 500 -15.20 -14.09 -17.82
C THR A 500 -14.77 -12.80 -17.13
N LEU A 501 -14.37 -12.86 -15.85
CA LEU A 501 -13.84 -11.69 -15.15
C LEU A 501 -12.60 -11.13 -15.86
N GLY A 502 -11.77 -12.03 -16.44
CA GLY A 502 -10.58 -11.70 -17.20
C GLY A 502 -10.83 -10.85 -18.44
N ASP A 503 -12.06 -10.80 -18.98
CA ASP A 503 -12.41 -9.94 -20.12
C ASP A 503 -12.64 -8.48 -19.69
N SER A 504 -12.73 -8.21 -18.38
CA SER A 504 -12.92 -6.87 -17.84
C SER A 504 -11.62 -6.06 -17.88
N GLN A 505 -11.64 -4.91 -18.56
CA GLN A 505 -10.51 -3.98 -18.58
C GLN A 505 -10.11 -3.54 -17.15
N THR A 506 -11.09 -3.31 -16.25
CA THR A 506 -10.84 -2.97 -14.86
C THR A 506 -10.05 -4.07 -14.15
N PHE A 507 -10.37 -5.35 -14.41
CA PHE A 507 -9.62 -6.47 -13.84
C PHE A 507 -8.20 -6.55 -14.43
N GLN A 508 -8.05 -6.45 -15.74
CA GLN A 508 -6.76 -6.50 -16.44
C GLN A 508 -5.81 -5.38 -15.99
N ASP A 509 -6.34 -4.16 -15.83
CA ASP A 509 -5.56 -3.03 -15.32
C ASP A 509 -5.18 -3.20 -13.85
N ALA A 510 -6.07 -3.76 -13.02
CA ALA A 510 -5.87 -3.92 -11.58
C ALA A 510 -4.97 -5.09 -11.22
N VAL A 511 -5.05 -6.21 -11.95
CA VAL A 511 -4.35 -7.48 -11.65
C VAL A 511 -3.46 -7.84 -12.83
N PRO A 512 -2.28 -7.19 -12.97
CA PRO A 512 -1.34 -7.53 -14.03
C PRO A 512 -0.84 -8.96 -13.85
N ASP A 513 -0.48 -9.61 -14.97
CA ASP A 513 0.07 -10.97 -15.01
C ASP A 513 -0.79 -12.01 -14.24
N ALA A 514 -2.12 -11.81 -14.25
CA ALA A 514 -3.08 -12.68 -13.53
C ALA A 514 -2.89 -14.17 -13.87
N ASP A 515 -2.49 -14.47 -15.11
CA ASP A 515 -2.27 -15.84 -15.61
C ASP A 515 -1.01 -16.51 -15.03
N GLU A 516 -0.09 -15.75 -14.46
CA GLU A 516 1.14 -16.23 -13.84
C GLU A 516 1.14 -16.11 -12.32
N ALA A 517 0.18 -15.37 -11.76
CA ALA A 517 0.10 -15.08 -10.35
C ALA A 517 -0.17 -16.35 -9.52
N THR A 518 0.54 -16.50 -8.39
CA THR A 518 0.29 -17.55 -7.38
C THR A 518 -0.51 -17.02 -6.19
N TYR A 519 -0.64 -15.71 -6.09
CA TYR A 519 -1.57 -15.03 -5.20
C TYR A 519 -2.08 -13.74 -5.85
N ALA A 520 -3.34 -13.42 -5.61
CA ALA A 520 -3.95 -12.21 -6.12
C ALA A 520 -5.15 -11.79 -5.27
N VAL A 521 -5.41 -10.49 -5.28
CA VAL A 521 -6.60 -9.85 -4.70
C VAL A 521 -7.16 -8.91 -5.75
N PHE A 522 -8.47 -8.87 -5.87
CA PHE A 522 -9.19 -7.92 -6.72
C PHE A 522 -10.42 -7.39 -5.99
N VAL A 523 -10.61 -6.09 -6.03
CA VAL A 523 -11.81 -5.42 -5.54
C VAL A 523 -12.24 -4.36 -6.55
N ASP A 524 -13.43 -4.53 -7.11
CA ASP A 524 -14.09 -3.57 -7.98
C ASP A 524 -14.88 -2.58 -7.11
N LEU A 525 -14.29 -1.42 -6.86
CA LEU A 525 -14.88 -0.41 -5.97
C LEU A 525 -16.12 0.22 -6.57
N ASP A 526 -16.21 0.37 -7.90
CA ASP A 526 -17.41 0.89 -8.58
C ASP A 526 -18.63 -0.01 -8.33
N LYS A 527 -18.42 -1.34 -8.27
CA LYS A 527 -19.51 -2.28 -7.98
C LYS A 527 -20.02 -2.19 -6.54
N VAL A 528 -19.22 -1.69 -5.62
CA VAL A 528 -19.55 -1.63 -4.17
C VAL A 528 -19.63 -0.21 -3.61
N GLU A 529 -19.43 0.84 -4.42
CA GLU A 529 -19.32 2.23 -3.99
C GLU A 529 -20.53 2.72 -3.17
N LYS A 530 -21.74 2.32 -3.54
CA LYS A 530 -22.98 2.70 -2.84
C LYS A 530 -22.99 2.31 -1.36
N TYR A 531 -22.24 1.28 -0.96
CA TYR A 531 -22.22 0.80 0.42
C TYR A 531 -21.31 1.62 1.31
N TYR A 532 -20.11 1.99 0.84
CA TYR A 532 -19.18 2.80 1.64
C TYR A 532 -19.45 4.30 1.47
N LEU A 533 -19.89 4.77 0.30
CA LEU A 533 -20.21 6.19 0.07
C LEU A 533 -21.45 6.66 0.84
N ALA A 534 -22.34 5.75 1.23
CA ALA A 534 -23.53 6.11 2.00
C ALA A 534 -23.21 6.70 3.38
N SER A 535 -22.06 6.35 3.96
CA SER A 535 -21.60 6.85 5.26
C SER A 535 -20.61 8.01 5.17
N MET A 536 -20.28 8.49 3.95
CA MET A 536 -19.30 9.53 3.70
C MET A 536 -19.97 10.83 3.25
N GLU A 537 -19.38 11.96 3.59
CA GLU A 537 -19.84 13.29 3.21
C GLU A 537 -18.66 14.18 2.76
N GLY A 538 -18.96 15.30 2.09
CA GLY A 538 -17.99 16.32 1.74
C GLY A 538 -16.82 15.82 0.90
N ASP A 539 -15.62 16.27 1.25
CA ASP A 539 -14.38 15.94 0.53
C ASP A 539 -14.01 14.46 0.63
N ASP A 540 -14.31 13.80 1.74
CA ASP A 540 -14.03 12.37 1.92
C ASP A 540 -14.82 11.54 0.90
N LYS A 541 -16.11 11.86 0.72
CA LYS A 541 -16.95 11.23 -0.30
C LYS A 541 -16.43 11.51 -1.71
N ALA A 542 -16.11 12.77 -2.01
CA ALA A 542 -15.59 13.16 -3.31
C ALA A 542 -14.26 12.45 -3.64
N ASN A 543 -13.36 12.32 -2.66
CA ASN A 543 -12.09 11.61 -2.81
C ASN A 543 -12.28 10.09 -2.96
N ALA A 544 -13.23 9.50 -2.23
CA ALA A 544 -13.53 8.07 -2.33
C ALA A 544 -14.15 7.69 -3.69
N GLN A 545 -14.95 8.58 -4.29
CA GLN A 545 -15.54 8.38 -5.63
C GLN A 545 -14.52 8.39 -6.78
N VAL A 546 -13.30 8.86 -6.53
CA VAL A 546 -12.21 8.81 -7.51
C VAL A 546 -11.66 7.39 -7.67
N LEU A 547 -11.83 6.53 -6.66
CA LEU A 547 -11.29 5.17 -6.66
C LEU A 547 -12.18 4.24 -7.48
N ARG A 548 -11.59 3.50 -8.43
CA ARG A 548 -12.26 2.57 -9.32
C ARG A 548 -12.10 1.11 -8.91
N ALA A 549 -10.86 0.69 -8.65
CA ALA A 549 -10.56 -0.68 -8.25
C ALA A 549 -9.23 -0.76 -7.49
N ILE A 550 -9.05 -1.84 -6.76
CA ILE A 550 -7.77 -2.20 -6.14
C ILE A 550 -7.43 -3.63 -6.58
N GLY A 551 -6.20 -3.82 -7.03
CA GLY A 551 -5.68 -5.14 -7.38
C GLY A 551 -4.31 -5.37 -6.78
N LEU A 552 -4.05 -6.61 -6.38
CA LEU A 552 -2.75 -7.12 -6.00
C LEU A 552 -2.53 -8.41 -6.77
N SER A 553 -1.39 -8.55 -7.41
CA SER A 553 -0.96 -9.82 -7.99
C SER A 553 0.51 -10.06 -7.69
N GLY A 554 0.89 -11.32 -7.64
CA GLY A 554 2.28 -11.68 -7.47
C GLY A 554 2.54 -13.16 -7.64
N LYS A 555 3.82 -13.49 -7.79
CA LYS A 555 4.31 -14.85 -7.91
C LYS A 555 5.28 -15.14 -6.78
N GLN A 556 5.07 -16.28 -6.13
CA GLN A 556 5.97 -16.78 -5.11
C GLN A 556 6.63 -18.07 -5.60
N THR A 557 7.93 -18.18 -5.34
CA THR A 557 8.76 -19.37 -5.55
C THR A 557 9.45 -19.76 -4.25
N ALA A 558 10.33 -20.73 -4.28
CA ALA A 558 11.10 -21.15 -3.10
C ALA A 558 12.02 -20.04 -2.53
N THR A 559 12.49 -19.10 -3.35
CA THR A 559 13.53 -18.11 -2.97
C THR A 559 13.17 -16.66 -3.29
N GLU A 560 12.08 -16.44 -4.02
CA GLU A 560 11.66 -15.11 -4.48
C GLU A 560 10.15 -14.97 -4.40
N ALA A 561 9.68 -13.78 -4.03
CA ALA A 561 8.31 -13.36 -4.22
C ALA A 561 8.30 -11.96 -4.84
N ASN A 562 7.53 -11.76 -5.91
CA ASN A 562 7.27 -10.44 -6.46
C ASN A 562 5.81 -10.04 -6.28
N PHE A 563 5.50 -8.76 -6.33
CA PHE A 563 4.13 -8.26 -6.28
C PHE A 563 3.95 -6.96 -7.06
N SER A 564 2.73 -6.76 -7.50
CA SER A 564 2.21 -5.49 -8.00
C SER A 564 0.90 -5.17 -7.29
N LEU A 565 0.87 -4.07 -6.55
CA LEU A 565 -0.34 -3.51 -5.94
C LEU A 565 -0.75 -2.29 -6.76
N ARG A 566 -1.91 -2.34 -7.38
CA ARG A 566 -2.47 -1.24 -8.17
C ARG A 566 -3.73 -0.68 -7.56
N VAL A 567 -3.82 0.66 -7.56
CA VAL A 567 -5.03 1.41 -7.25
C VAL A 567 -5.46 2.14 -8.51
N LEU A 568 -6.62 1.80 -9.03
CA LEU A 568 -7.19 2.38 -10.25
C LEU A 568 -8.08 3.57 -9.91
N PHE A 569 -8.15 4.53 -10.84
CA PHE A 569 -8.89 5.78 -10.67
C PHE A 569 -9.89 6.03 -11.82
N ASN A 570 -11.08 6.57 -11.48
CA ASN A 570 -12.13 7.02 -12.40
C ASN A 570 -11.75 8.29 -13.14
#